data_7c5c1d33693020982fb8a47a8bf6320a
#
_entry.id   7c5c1d33693020982fb8a47a8bf6320a
#
_cell.length_a   1.000
_cell.length_b   1.000
_cell.length_c   1.000
_cell.angle_alpha   90.00
_cell.angle_beta   90.00
_cell.angle_gamma   90.00
#
_symmetry.space_group_name_H-M   'P 1'
#
loop_
_entity.id
_entity.type
_entity.pdbx_description
1 polymer ?
#
loop_
_entity_poly.entity_id
_entity_poly.type
_entity_poly.pdbx_seq_one_letter_code
_entity_poly.pdbx_strand_id
1 'polypeptide(L)'
;MEKDVEFSTYNDVKNFLDSARWNRTHTIMALTMISGFFVWGLLLVTAPLVTQWPFISPSNDIYVLVSSPAGLLAGNLILGYLSDKIGRKKLFITTITSGIAGIIGIILSTNFIEILASIFLAEFGFGGEETVSLAFLAEQFPIRYRGKVLVLVSNSANAGVAAISAVFIVAGYSIFTEKMIFLAMSLSGVIIAIVTRLKLPESLRWSFVSSHYAELTDQRFGSPVPIMVLMLFAITIVLTFALVADILGPYEYPKYTSLIPFIYGLGEAVFGYAILVFVDRIGRRMLSVMAYAGGTVSMAVFLLYIYFRLPFDVFVILLVVNAFFGELGWAVREILQPELFVTRYRGLGIATVRGVAYSLYIISIFALSGISVYNYMIFATAAWSVGLIGSIVWYSKGYETLNRSIS
;
A
#
# COMPACT_ATOMS: atom_id res chain seq x y z
N MET A 1 26.00 -1.47 -11.91
CA MET A 1 25.68 -2.50 -12.91
C MET A 1 26.61 -2.21 -14.08
N GLU A 2 27.34 -3.20 -14.55
CA GLU A 2 28.30 -3.10 -15.65
C GLU A 2 27.59 -2.54 -16.90
N LYS A 3 28.20 -1.51 -17.48
CA LYS A 3 27.61 -0.71 -18.58
C LYS A 3 27.64 -1.43 -19.95
N ASP A 4 28.19 -2.65 -20.06
CA ASP A 4 28.54 -3.27 -21.33
C ASP A 4 27.99 -4.70 -21.53
N VAL A 5 26.91 -5.09 -20.84
CA VAL A 5 26.27 -6.38 -21.11
C VAL A 5 25.15 -6.16 -22.13
N GLU A 6 25.45 -6.50 -23.41
CA GLU A 6 24.40 -6.61 -24.42
C GLU A 6 23.65 -7.94 -24.25
N PHE A 7 22.34 -7.85 -24.10
CA PHE A 7 21.44 -9.01 -24.01
C PHE A 7 20.82 -9.27 -25.37
N SER A 8 20.96 -10.49 -25.88
CA SER A 8 20.37 -10.87 -27.17
C SER A 8 18.91 -11.33 -27.05
N THR A 9 18.49 -11.85 -25.90
CA THR A 9 17.13 -12.32 -25.66
C THR A 9 16.58 -11.84 -24.31
N TYR A 10 15.25 -11.81 -24.19
CA TYR A 10 14.58 -11.52 -22.91
C TYR A 10 14.95 -12.54 -21.82
N ASN A 11 15.19 -13.79 -22.22
CA ASN A 11 15.63 -14.85 -21.29
C ASN A 11 17.02 -14.57 -20.70
N ASP A 12 17.92 -13.92 -21.44
CA ASP A 12 19.23 -13.54 -20.91
C ASP A 12 19.10 -12.49 -19.82
N VAL A 13 18.28 -11.45 -20.05
CA VAL A 13 17.96 -10.42 -19.03
C VAL A 13 17.36 -11.05 -17.78
N LYS A 14 16.43 -11.98 -17.98
CA LYS A 14 15.73 -12.69 -16.92
C LYS A 14 16.70 -13.52 -16.08
N ASN A 15 17.53 -14.36 -16.71
CA ASN A 15 18.48 -15.21 -16.03
C ASN A 15 19.55 -14.37 -15.28
N PHE A 16 20.01 -13.29 -15.88
CA PHE A 16 20.96 -12.37 -15.26
C PHE A 16 20.40 -11.77 -13.96
N LEU A 17 19.19 -11.22 -14.00
CA LEU A 17 18.56 -10.59 -12.83
C LEU A 17 18.17 -11.62 -11.77
N ASP A 18 17.57 -12.74 -12.17
CA ASP A 18 17.08 -13.76 -11.25
C ASP A 18 18.17 -14.47 -10.47
N SER A 19 19.37 -14.63 -11.08
CA SER A 19 20.54 -15.27 -10.46
C SER A 19 21.49 -14.29 -9.74
N ALA A 20 21.25 -12.98 -9.85
CA ALA A 20 22.14 -11.96 -9.30
C ALA A 20 22.32 -12.11 -7.78
N ARG A 21 23.52 -11.78 -7.29
CA ARG A 21 23.76 -11.65 -5.84
C ARG A 21 23.40 -10.26 -5.38
N TRP A 22 23.02 -10.14 -4.10
CA TRP A 22 22.82 -8.84 -3.48
C TRP A 22 24.06 -7.96 -3.59
N ASN A 23 23.88 -6.72 -3.99
CA ASN A 23 24.96 -5.74 -4.15
C ASN A 23 24.52 -4.35 -3.67
N ARG A 24 25.44 -3.38 -3.72
CA ARG A 24 25.19 -1.99 -3.29
C ARG A 24 24.01 -1.34 -4.04
N THR A 25 23.82 -1.66 -5.30
CA THR A 25 22.69 -1.11 -6.08
C THR A 25 21.35 -1.59 -5.53
N HIS A 26 21.23 -2.89 -5.18
CA HIS A 26 20.04 -3.43 -4.53
C HIS A 26 19.75 -2.73 -3.19
N THR A 27 20.80 -2.46 -2.40
CA THR A 27 20.63 -1.73 -1.12
C THR A 27 20.12 -0.31 -1.38
N ILE A 28 20.66 0.42 -2.36
CA ILE A 28 20.18 1.76 -2.71
C ILE A 28 18.73 1.73 -3.19
N MET A 29 18.36 0.76 -4.04
CA MET A 29 16.97 0.57 -4.50
C MET A 29 16.03 0.33 -3.32
N ALA A 30 16.36 -0.61 -2.43
CA ALA A 30 15.55 -0.92 -1.25
C ALA A 30 15.39 0.30 -0.34
N LEU A 31 16.48 1.00 0.01
CA LEU A 31 16.43 2.20 0.87
C LEU A 31 15.60 3.32 0.24
N THR A 32 15.69 3.50 -1.07
CA THR A 32 14.88 4.49 -1.79
C THR A 32 13.39 4.20 -1.64
N MET A 33 12.98 2.95 -1.84
CA MET A 33 11.58 2.56 -1.77
C MET A 33 11.08 2.54 -0.32
N ILE A 34 11.89 2.07 0.63
CA ILE A 34 11.58 2.13 2.07
C ILE A 34 11.29 3.57 2.50
N SER A 35 12.14 4.53 2.12
CA SER A 35 11.91 5.94 2.48
C SER A 35 10.67 6.54 1.82
N GLY A 36 10.38 6.18 0.57
CA GLY A 36 9.16 6.60 -0.14
C GLY A 36 7.90 6.05 0.52
N PHE A 37 7.88 4.75 0.81
CA PHE A 37 6.75 4.10 1.48
C PHE A 37 6.55 4.58 2.91
N PHE A 38 7.62 4.87 3.65
CA PHE A 38 7.50 5.48 4.98
C PHE A 38 6.79 6.84 4.90
N VAL A 39 7.18 7.72 3.95
CA VAL A 39 6.50 9.01 3.75
C VAL A 39 5.05 8.81 3.31
N TRP A 40 4.78 7.84 2.44
CA TRP A 40 3.41 7.49 2.08
C TRP A 40 2.60 7.04 3.31
N GLY A 41 3.18 6.25 4.20
CA GLY A 41 2.56 5.86 5.46
C GLY A 41 2.17 7.04 6.36
N LEU A 42 2.99 8.12 6.39
CA LEU A 42 2.62 9.34 7.08
C LEU A 42 1.34 9.97 6.50
N LEU A 43 1.14 9.85 5.19
CA LEU A 43 -0.01 10.43 4.48
C LEU A 43 -1.27 9.58 4.58
N LEU A 44 -1.16 8.25 4.59
CA LEU A 44 -2.30 7.33 4.58
C LEU A 44 -3.36 7.65 5.62
N VAL A 45 -2.94 8.05 6.82
CA VAL A 45 -3.83 8.39 7.93
C VAL A 45 -3.89 9.90 8.21
N THR A 46 -3.30 10.73 7.36
CA THR A 46 -3.36 12.18 7.52
C THR A 46 -4.81 12.68 7.39
N ALA A 47 -5.59 12.18 6.43
CA ALA A 47 -6.98 12.57 6.24
C ALA A 47 -7.82 12.39 7.52
N PRO A 48 -7.91 11.20 8.15
CA PRO A 48 -8.65 11.04 9.40
C PRO A 48 -8.08 11.86 10.55
N LEU A 49 -6.77 12.02 10.65
CA LEU A 49 -6.16 12.78 11.75
C LEU A 49 -6.49 14.28 11.67
N VAL A 50 -6.48 14.87 10.47
CA VAL A 50 -6.76 16.30 10.29
C VAL A 50 -8.24 16.67 10.41
N THR A 51 -9.16 15.70 10.44
CA THR A 51 -10.59 15.99 10.74
C THR A 51 -10.75 16.69 12.09
N GLN A 52 -9.78 16.54 13.00
CA GLN A 52 -9.78 17.19 14.31
C GLN A 52 -9.30 18.66 14.26
N TRP A 53 -8.86 19.17 13.13
CA TRP A 53 -8.41 20.54 13.02
C TRP A 53 -9.58 21.55 13.06
N PRO A 54 -9.45 22.66 13.82
CA PRO A 54 -10.57 23.60 14.08
C PRO A 54 -11.19 24.25 12.85
N PHE A 55 -10.48 24.30 11.70
CA PHE A 55 -11.04 24.87 10.48
C PHE A 55 -11.77 23.82 9.60
N ILE A 56 -11.89 22.59 10.09
CA ILE A 56 -12.68 21.53 9.44
C ILE A 56 -13.94 21.34 10.28
N SER A 57 -15.10 21.56 9.65
CA SER A 57 -16.38 21.31 10.31
C SER A 57 -16.76 19.84 10.19
N PRO A 58 -17.49 19.25 11.15
CA PRO A 58 -17.95 17.86 11.10
C PRO A 58 -18.72 17.51 9.82
N SER A 59 -19.43 18.48 9.21
CA SER A 59 -20.12 18.29 7.93
C SER A 59 -19.16 18.11 6.75
N ASN A 60 -17.89 18.48 6.88
CA ASN A 60 -16.88 18.41 5.85
C ASN A 60 -15.92 17.22 6.03
N ASP A 61 -15.98 16.51 7.15
CA ASP A 61 -15.09 15.37 7.43
C ASP A 61 -15.12 14.33 6.32
N ILE A 62 -16.29 14.01 5.81
CA ILE A 62 -16.47 13.03 4.75
C ILE A 62 -15.67 13.38 3.48
N TYR A 63 -15.61 14.66 3.12
CA TYR A 63 -14.85 15.09 1.94
C TYR A 63 -13.34 15.02 2.17
N VAL A 64 -12.89 15.31 3.39
CA VAL A 64 -11.48 15.15 3.78
C VAL A 64 -11.10 13.68 3.72
N LEU A 65 -11.92 12.79 4.28
CA LEU A 65 -11.69 11.33 4.25
C LEU A 65 -11.66 10.78 2.82
N VAL A 66 -12.47 11.32 1.91
CA VAL A 66 -12.49 10.92 0.49
C VAL A 66 -11.30 11.44 -0.29
N SER A 67 -10.70 12.57 0.11
CA SER A 67 -9.62 13.20 -0.66
C SER A 67 -8.37 12.30 -0.80
N SER A 68 -8.04 11.53 0.25
CA SER A 68 -6.91 10.60 0.24
C SER A 68 -7.13 9.44 -0.76
N PRO A 69 -8.16 8.59 -0.64
CA PRO A 69 -8.36 7.51 -1.60
C PRO A 69 -8.67 8.00 -3.02
N ALA A 70 -9.21 9.20 -3.20
CA ALA A 70 -9.40 9.78 -4.54
C ALA A 70 -8.05 10.15 -5.19
N GLY A 71 -7.12 10.71 -4.42
CA GLY A 71 -5.75 10.96 -4.86
C GLY A 71 -5.03 9.66 -5.21
N LEU A 72 -5.08 8.66 -4.31
CA LEU A 72 -4.49 7.33 -4.54
C LEU A 72 -5.05 6.67 -5.80
N LEU A 73 -6.37 6.69 -5.98
CA LEU A 73 -7.03 6.14 -7.17
C LEU A 73 -6.50 6.79 -8.45
N ALA A 74 -6.53 8.12 -8.51
CA ALA A 74 -6.08 8.86 -9.68
C ALA A 74 -4.58 8.64 -9.97
N GLY A 75 -3.74 8.68 -8.94
CA GLY A 75 -2.30 8.45 -9.04
C GLY A 75 -1.97 7.04 -9.50
N ASN A 76 -2.58 6.02 -8.89
CA ASN A 76 -2.41 4.63 -9.29
C ASN A 76 -2.76 4.42 -10.77
N LEU A 77 -3.94 4.87 -11.22
CA LEU A 77 -4.40 4.63 -12.58
C LEU A 77 -3.56 5.39 -13.61
N ILE A 78 -3.32 6.68 -13.39
CA ILE A 78 -2.62 7.53 -14.37
C ILE A 78 -1.12 7.21 -14.39
N LEU A 79 -0.46 7.25 -13.24
CA LEU A 79 0.99 7.07 -13.18
C LEU A 79 1.38 5.60 -13.35
N GLY A 80 0.55 4.65 -12.90
CA GLY A 80 0.74 3.23 -13.16
C GLY A 80 0.72 2.90 -14.66
N TYR A 81 -0.28 3.40 -15.39
CA TYR A 81 -0.33 3.26 -16.85
C TYR A 81 0.87 3.92 -17.55
N LEU A 82 1.19 5.15 -17.15
CA LEU A 82 2.32 5.88 -17.73
C LEU A 82 3.66 5.18 -17.46
N SER A 83 3.80 4.46 -16.34
CA SER A 83 5.04 3.75 -16.01
C SER A 83 5.40 2.68 -17.05
N ASP A 84 4.40 2.03 -17.63
CA ASP A 84 4.62 1.05 -18.69
C ASP A 84 4.99 1.70 -20.04
N LYS A 85 4.68 2.98 -20.23
CA LYS A 85 4.95 3.73 -21.47
C LYS A 85 6.27 4.48 -21.48
N ILE A 86 6.59 5.18 -20.40
CA ILE A 86 7.73 6.12 -20.36
C ILE A 86 8.87 5.69 -19.42
N GLY A 87 8.69 4.56 -18.73
CA GLY A 87 9.69 3.96 -17.84
C GLY A 87 9.46 4.26 -16.37
N ARG A 88 10.11 3.43 -15.53
CA ARG A 88 9.93 3.48 -14.07
C ARG A 88 10.66 4.69 -13.48
N LYS A 89 11.90 4.93 -13.94
CA LYS A 89 12.76 6.01 -13.42
C LYS A 89 12.16 7.40 -13.59
N LYS A 90 11.59 7.69 -14.75
CA LYS A 90 10.97 9.01 -15.02
C LYS A 90 9.77 9.23 -14.11
N LEU A 91 8.96 8.19 -13.89
CA LEU A 91 7.78 8.28 -13.04
C LEU A 91 8.16 8.51 -11.57
N PHE A 92 9.26 7.94 -11.08
CA PHE A 92 9.72 8.24 -9.71
C PHE A 92 10.00 9.71 -9.45
N ILE A 93 10.40 10.47 -10.46
CA ILE A 93 10.58 11.91 -10.33
C ILE A 93 9.21 12.60 -10.25
N THR A 94 8.28 12.21 -11.11
CA THR A 94 6.92 12.76 -11.13
C THR A 94 6.17 12.49 -9.83
N THR A 95 6.22 11.26 -9.33
CA THR A 95 5.54 10.83 -8.12
C THR A 95 6.03 11.61 -6.90
N ILE A 96 7.35 11.70 -6.73
CA ILE A 96 7.93 12.41 -5.58
C ILE A 96 7.68 13.92 -5.67
N THR A 97 7.74 14.52 -6.85
CA THR A 97 7.48 15.97 -7.01
C THR A 97 6.04 16.30 -6.66
N SER A 98 5.07 15.51 -7.14
CA SER A 98 3.67 15.67 -6.78
C SER A 98 3.43 15.46 -5.29
N GLY A 99 4.03 14.40 -4.71
CA GLY A 99 3.94 14.13 -3.29
C GLY A 99 4.48 15.27 -2.41
N ILE A 100 5.64 15.82 -2.76
CA ILE A 100 6.24 16.97 -2.06
C ILE A 100 5.35 18.21 -2.17
N ALA A 101 4.82 18.51 -3.35
CA ALA A 101 3.93 19.66 -3.53
C ALA A 101 2.69 19.54 -2.63
N GLY A 102 2.09 18.34 -2.55
CA GLY A 102 0.98 18.07 -1.65
C GLY A 102 1.35 18.20 -0.17
N ILE A 103 2.50 17.65 0.26
CA ILE A 103 3.00 17.79 1.65
C ILE A 103 3.19 19.25 2.03
N ILE A 104 3.81 20.04 1.16
CA ILE A 104 3.97 21.49 1.39
C ILE A 104 2.60 22.16 1.51
N GLY A 105 1.65 21.78 0.63
CA GLY A 105 0.28 22.28 0.70
C GLY A 105 -0.41 21.94 2.02
N ILE A 106 -0.28 20.72 2.56
CA ILE A 106 -0.82 20.31 3.86
C ILE A 106 -0.27 21.21 4.98
N ILE A 107 1.03 21.46 4.96
CA ILE A 107 1.69 22.30 5.98
C ILE A 107 1.23 23.75 5.92
N LEU A 108 1.06 24.29 4.72
CA LEU A 108 0.67 25.68 4.51
C LEU A 108 -0.86 25.89 4.60
N SER A 109 -1.67 24.83 4.56
CA SER A 109 -3.13 24.93 4.57
C SER A 109 -3.67 25.65 5.81
N THR A 110 -4.63 26.54 5.60
CA THR A 110 -5.30 27.32 6.65
C THR A 110 -6.83 27.15 6.60
N ASN A 111 -7.34 26.49 5.59
CA ASN A 111 -8.76 26.26 5.40
C ASN A 111 -9.04 24.89 4.76
N PHE A 112 -10.33 24.54 4.74
CA PHE A 112 -10.83 23.26 4.26
C PHE A 112 -10.43 22.95 2.81
N ILE A 113 -10.55 23.91 1.89
CA ILE A 113 -10.28 23.68 0.45
C ILE A 113 -8.80 23.40 0.22
N GLU A 114 -7.93 24.14 0.91
CA GLU A 114 -6.49 23.97 0.80
C GLU A 114 -6.05 22.58 1.30
N ILE A 115 -6.56 22.13 2.45
CA ILE A 115 -6.20 20.82 2.98
C ILE A 115 -6.70 19.68 2.10
N LEU A 116 -7.93 19.78 1.58
CA LEU A 116 -8.52 18.79 0.69
C LEU A 116 -7.71 18.62 -0.59
N ALA A 117 -7.37 19.74 -1.26
CA ALA A 117 -6.58 19.74 -2.48
C ALA A 117 -5.15 19.23 -2.24
N SER A 118 -4.58 19.58 -1.08
CA SER A 118 -3.22 19.20 -0.72
C SER A 118 -3.09 17.72 -0.41
N ILE A 119 -4.04 17.13 0.32
CA ILE A 119 -4.10 15.68 0.57
C ILE A 119 -4.27 14.95 -0.76
N PHE A 120 -5.23 15.37 -1.59
CA PHE A 120 -5.42 14.77 -2.92
C PHE A 120 -4.13 14.77 -3.74
N LEU A 121 -3.43 15.90 -3.81
CA LEU A 121 -2.18 16.03 -4.58
C LEU A 121 -1.04 15.18 -4.02
N ALA A 122 -0.90 15.12 -2.70
CA ALA A 122 0.09 14.27 -2.05
C ALA A 122 -0.18 12.80 -2.37
N GLU A 123 -1.40 12.35 -2.18
CA GLU A 123 -1.81 10.97 -2.40
C GLU A 123 -1.84 10.60 -3.89
N PHE A 124 -2.06 11.54 -4.79
CA PHE A 124 -1.87 11.32 -6.22
C PHE A 124 -0.41 10.94 -6.54
N GLY A 125 0.56 11.64 -5.96
CA GLY A 125 1.96 11.30 -6.11
C GLY A 125 2.28 9.91 -5.55
N PHE A 126 1.89 9.63 -4.30
CA PHE A 126 2.22 8.38 -3.62
C PHE A 126 1.40 7.18 -4.12
N GLY A 127 0.19 7.36 -4.62
CA GLY A 127 -0.55 6.30 -5.32
C GLY A 127 0.19 5.80 -6.56
N GLY A 128 0.74 6.71 -7.36
CA GLY A 128 1.63 6.35 -8.45
C GLY A 128 2.92 5.70 -7.98
N GLU A 129 3.52 6.23 -6.92
CA GLU A 129 4.73 5.69 -6.30
C GLU A 129 4.58 4.23 -5.90
N GLU A 130 3.50 3.88 -5.25
CA GLU A 130 3.19 2.52 -4.81
C GLU A 130 3.19 1.54 -5.99
N THR A 131 2.48 1.87 -7.06
CA THR A 131 2.38 1.04 -8.26
C THR A 131 3.71 0.88 -8.98
N VAL A 132 4.43 2.00 -9.19
CA VAL A 132 5.71 2.02 -9.92
C VAL A 132 6.80 1.31 -9.14
N SER A 133 6.83 1.48 -7.81
CA SER A 133 7.82 0.83 -6.93
C SER A 133 7.67 -0.68 -6.91
N LEU A 134 6.44 -1.20 -6.80
CA LEU A 134 6.23 -2.65 -6.82
C LEU A 134 6.63 -3.27 -8.15
N ALA A 135 6.27 -2.62 -9.27
CA ALA A 135 6.70 -3.06 -10.59
C ALA A 135 8.23 -3.08 -10.69
N PHE A 136 8.90 -2.00 -10.29
CA PHE A 136 10.35 -1.85 -10.33
C PHE A 136 11.07 -2.87 -9.44
N LEU A 137 10.62 -3.05 -8.19
CA LEU A 137 11.21 -4.02 -7.26
C LEU A 137 11.11 -5.45 -7.79
N ALA A 138 9.94 -5.85 -8.29
CA ALA A 138 9.76 -7.18 -8.86
C ALA A 138 10.65 -7.40 -10.08
N GLU A 139 10.86 -6.38 -10.90
CA GLU A 139 11.66 -6.42 -12.11
C GLU A 139 13.18 -6.45 -11.84
N GLN A 140 13.64 -5.84 -10.75
CA GLN A 140 15.08 -5.65 -10.50
C GLN A 140 15.67 -6.62 -9.48
N PHE A 141 14.85 -7.14 -8.56
CA PHE A 141 15.37 -8.00 -7.50
C PHE A 141 15.42 -9.47 -7.89
N PRO A 142 16.52 -10.17 -7.53
CA PRO A 142 16.66 -11.60 -7.74
C PRO A 142 15.55 -12.39 -7.04
N ILE A 143 15.15 -13.53 -7.60
CA ILE A 143 14.08 -14.40 -7.08
C ILE A 143 14.24 -14.65 -5.57
N ARG A 144 15.47 -14.93 -5.13
CA ARG A 144 15.79 -15.26 -3.73
C ARG A 144 15.42 -14.17 -2.72
N TYR A 145 15.42 -12.90 -3.13
CA TYR A 145 15.22 -11.75 -2.23
C TYR A 145 13.92 -11.01 -2.50
N ARG A 146 13.30 -11.23 -3.66
CA ARG A 146 12.18 -10.44 -4.18
C ARG A 146 11.00 -10.39 -3.20
N GLY A 147 10.53 -11.53 -2.71
CA GLY A 147 9.41 -11.59 -1.77
C GLY A 147 9.69 -10.78 -0.50
N LYS A 148 10.83 -11.00 0.12
CA LYS A 148 11.24 -10.26 1.34
C LYS A 148 11.35 -8.77 1.12
N VAL A 149 11.93 -8.35 -0.02
CA VAL A 149 12.09 -6.92 -0.32
C VAL A 149 10.74 -6.24 -0.55
N LEU A 150 9.82 -6.89 -1.27
CA LEU A 150 8.47 -6.38 -1.47
C LEU A 150 7.75 -6.19 -0.12
N VAL A 151 7.81 -7.18 0.77
CA VAL A 151 7.21 -7.06 2.12
C VAL A 151 7.93 -6.00 2.97
N LEU A 152 9.25 -5.96 2.98
CA LEU A 152 10.01 -4.99 3.76
C LEU A 152 9.71 -3.55 3.35
N VAL A 153 9.63 -3.32 2.04
CA VAL A 153 9.32 -2.00 1.49
C VAL A 153 7.89 -1.60 1.81
N SER A 154 6.91 -2.47 1.54
CA SER A 154 5.51 -2.17 1.82
C SER A 154 5.25 -1.95 3.31
N ASN A 155 5.83 -2.78 4.17
CA ASN A 155 5.72 -2.64 5.63
C ASN A 155 6.28 -1.32 6.19
N SER A 156 7.16 -0.64 5.46
CA SER A 156 7.65 0.67 5.90
C SER A 156 6.55 1.75 5.91
N ALA A 157 5.47 1.56 5.14
CA ALA A 157 4.28 2.42 5.23
C ALA A 157 3.60 2.30 6.60
N ASN A 158 3.48 1.08 7.14
CA ASN A 158 2.90 0.88 8.47
C ASN A 158 3.71 1.55 9.57
N ALA A 159 5.03 1.56 9.46
CA ALA A 159 5.89 2.33 10.35
C ALA A 159 5.62 3.85 10.25
N GLY A 160 5.33 4.36 9.04
CA GLY A 160 4.90 5.74 8.82
C GLY A 160 3.55 6.05 9.47
N VAL A 161 2.57 5.16 9.30
CA VAL A 161 1.24 5.25 9.95
C VAL A 161 1.37 5.34 11.46
N ALA A 162 2.13 4.43 12.08
CA ALA A 162 2.37 4.44 13.51
C ALA A 162 3.07 5.72 13.97
N ALA A 163 4.07 6.18 13.22
CA ALA A 163 4.86 7.35 13.57
C ALA A 163 4.02 8.63 13.56
N ILE A 164 3.23 8.89 12.52
CA ILE A 164 2.39 10.09 12.45
C ILE A 164 1.24 10.05 13.48
N SER A 165 0.63 8.88 13.68
CA SER A 165 -0.42 8.72 14.68
C SER A 165 0.09 8.98 16.10
N ALA A 166 1.33 8.54 16.41
CA ALA A 166 1.98 8.86 17.68
C ALA A 166 2.19 10.38 17.84
N VAL A 167 2.53 11.11 16.77
CA VAL A 167 2.66 12.57 16.80
C VAL A 167 1.34 13.21 17.21
N PHE A 168 0.22 12.82 16.60
CA PHE A 168 -1.11 13.36 16.95
C PHE A 168 -1.55 13.00 18.36
N ILE A 169 -1.11 11.86 18.92
CA ILE A 169 -1.37 11.50 20.33
C ILE A 169 -0.59 12.43 21.28
N VAL A 170 0.69 12.70 20.98
CA VAL A 170 1.58 13.44 21.90
C VAL A 170 1.47 14.94 21.69
N ALA A 171 1.36 15.41 20.44
CA ALA A 171 1.34 16.81 20.06
C ALA A 171 -0.08 17.41 19.92
N GLY A 172 -1.14 16.62 20.13
CA GLY A 172 -2.55 16.87 19.82
C GLY A 172 -3.20 18.09 20.50
N TYR A 173 -2.41 19.07 20.90
CA TYR A 173 -2.87 20.35 21.48
C TYR A 173 -2.54 21.56 20.60
N SER A 174 -1.77 21.38 19.51
CA SER A 174 -1.33 22.48 18.66
C SER A 174 -1.14 22.04 17.21
N ILE A 175 -1.99 22.53 16.33
CA ILE A 175 -1.87 22.32 14.86
C ILE A 175 -0.49 22.72 14.37
N PHE A 176 0.07 23.81 14.89
CA PHE A 176 1.42 24.25 14.51
C PHE A 176 2.47 23.18 14.82
N THR A 177 2.40 22.59 16.02
CA THR A 177 3.32 21.51 16.43
C THR A 177 3.15 20.27 15.56
N GLU A 178 1.91 19.85 15.28
CA GLU A 178 1.62 18.73 14.40
C GLU A 178 2.19 18.94 12.99
N LYS A 179 1.95 20.12 12.39
CA LYS A 179 2.50 20.48 11.08
C LYS A 179 4.02 20.52 11.06
N MET A 180 4.67 21.04 12.10
CA MET A 180 6.14 21.10 12.15
C MET A 180 6.77 19.73 12.31
N ILE A 181 6.20 18.84 13.12
CA ILE A 181 6.70 17.47 13.26
C ILE A 181 6.44 16.68 11.97
N PHE A 182 5.25 16.81 11.38
CA PHE A 182 4.93 16.20 10.09
C PHE A 182 5.90 16.66 8.99
N LEU A 183 6.23 17.97 8.95
CA LEU A 183 7.23 18.51 8.04
C LEU A 183 8.61 17.85 8.26
N ALA A 184 9.07 17.78 9.50
CA ALA A 184 10.39 17.23 9.81
C ALA A 184 10.50 15.75 9.42
N MET A 185 9.46 14.96 9.72
CA MET A 185 9.42 13.53 9.36
C MET A 185 9.35 13.33 7.85
N SER A 186 8.46 14.06 7.17
CA SER A 186 8.30 13.97 5.71
C SER A 186 9.56 14.44 4.99
N LEU A 187 10.18 15.54 5.44
CA LEU A 187 11.38 16.11 4.83
C LEU A 187 12.56 15.13 4.91
N SER A 188 12.74 14.45 6.03
CA SER A 188 13.81 13.45 6.18
C SER A 188 13.65 12.29 5.18
N GLY A 189 12.46 11.74 5.05
CA GLY A 189 12.16 10.67 4.09
C GLY A 189 12.30 11.14 2.64
N VAL A 190 11.79 12.33 2.34
CA VAL A 190 11.86 12.95 1.01
C VAL A 190 13.32 13.20 0.58
N ILE A 191 14.17 13.74 1.46
CA ILE A 191 15.59 13.99 1.15
C ILE A 191 16.29 12.67 0.81
N ILE A 192 16.08 11.62 1.62
CA ILE A 192 16.65 10.30 1.35
C ILE A 192 16.14 9.78 0.01
N ALA A 193 14.82 9.87 -0.23
CA ALA A 193 14.21 9.41 -1.48
C ALA A 193 14.77 10.15 -2.69
N ILE A 194 14.93 11.46 -2.68
CA ILE A 194 15.48 12.24 -3.79
C ILE A 194 16.94 11.86 -4.05
N VAL A 195 17.80 11.90 -3.02
CA VAL A 195 19.23 11.63 -3.17
C VAL A 195 19.50 10.24 -3.72
N THR A 196 18.71 9.26 -3.28
CA THR A 196 18.87 7.87 -3.74
C THR A 196 18.24 7.65 -5.11
N ARG A 197 17.13 8.30 -5.47
CA ARG A 197 16.47 8.18 -6.79
C ARG A 197 17.32 8.70 -7.94
N LEU A 198 18.09 9.74 -7.72
CA LEU A 198 19.01 10.23 -8.74
C LEU A 198 20.02 9.16 -9.18
N LYS A 199 20.31 8.18 -8.29
CA LYS A 199 21.22 7.06 -8.54
C LYS A 199 20.52 5.79 -9.02
N LEU A 200 19.18 5.75 -9.08
CA LEU A 200 18.47 4.57 -9.55
C LEU A 200 18.71 4.36 -11.06
N PRO A 201 18.98 3.12 -11.47
CA PRO A 201 18.94 2.75 -12.88
C PRO A 201 17.48 2.69 -13.37
N GLU A 202 17.28 2.66 -14.68
CA GLU A 202 15.98 2.23 -15.23
C GLU A 202 15.82 0.71 -15.07
N SER A 203 14.56 0.22 -15.10
CA SER A 203 14.31 -1.22 -15.10
C SER A 203 14.89 -1.89 -16.34
N LEU A 204 15.80 -2.86 -16.14
CA LEU A 204 16.37 -3.61 -17.25
C LEU A 204 15.33 -4.43 -18.00
N ARG A 205 14.40 -5.08 -17.26
CA ARG A 205 13.31 -5.84 -17.90
C ARG A 205 12.44 -4.94 -18.75
N TRP A 206 12.05 -3.78 -18.22
CA TRP A 206 11.26 -2.81 -18.96
C TRP A 206 12.03 -2.23 -20.15
N SER A 207 13.30 -1.87 -19.98
CA SER A 207 14.12 -1.32 -21.06
C SER A 207 14.24 -2.29 -22.23
N PHE A 208 14.44 -3.57 -21.94
CA PHE A 208 14.50 -4.60 -22.97
C PHE A 208 13.15 -4.77 -23.69
N VAL A 209 12.05 -4.90 -22.92
CA VAL A 209 10.69 -5.07 -23.48
C VAL A 209 10.30 -3.85 -24.31
N SER A 210 10.65 -2.63 -23.88
CA SER A 210 10.31 -1.39 -24.60
C SER A 210 11.08 -1.25 -25.92
N SER A 211 12.35 -1.71 -25.98
CA SER A 211 13.16 -1.66 -27.22
C SER A 211 12.82 -2.78 -28.23
N HIS A 212 12.26 -3.91 -27.75
CA HIS A 212 11.88 -5.06 -28.58
C HIS A 212 10.36 -5.25 -28.65
N TYR A 213 9.61 -4.16 -28.54
CA TYR A 213 8.15 -4.19 -28.41
C TYR A 213 7.44 -4.92 -29.56
N ALA A 214 7.93 -4.79 -30.79
CA ALA A 214 7.36 -5.44 -31.96
C ALA A 214 7.58 -6.96 -32.00
N GLU A 215 8.65 -7.45 -31.36
CA GLU A 215 9.02 -8.87 -31.35
C GLU A 215 8.32 -9.65 -30.23
N LEU A 216 7.90 -8.96 -29.17
CA LEU A 216 7.27 -9.54 -27.98
C LEU A 216 5.73 -9.43 -28.01
N THR A 217 5.13 -9.67 -29.16
CA THR A 217 3.66 -9.52 -29.37
C THR A 217 2.82 -10.52 -28.58
N ASP A 218 3.40 -11.61 -28.09
CA ASP A 218 2.71 -12.68 -27.37
C ASP A 218 2.45 -12.39 -25.87
N GLN A 219 2.91 -11.28 -25.35
CA GLN A 219 2.66 -10.89 -23.95
C GLN A 219 1.24 -10.37 -23.79
N ARG A 220 0.37 -11.21 -23.22
CA ARG A 220 -1.02 -10.85 -22.92
C ARG A 220 -1.10 -10.17 -21.54
N PHE A 221 -2.15 -9.35 -21.32
CA PHE A 221 -2.41 -8.64 -20.07
C PHE A 221 -2.43 -9.54 -18.83
N GLY A 222 -2.84 -10.80 -18.96
CA GLY A 222 -2.86 -11.80 -17.90
C GLY A 222 -4.07 -12.75 -18.02
N SER A 223 -4.08 -13.78 -17.18
CA SER A 223 -5.22 -14.70 -17.08
C SER A 223 -6.33 -14.09 -16.22
N PRO A 224 -7.62 -14.29 -16.55
CA PRO A 224 -8.74 -13.72 -15.81
C PRO A 224 -8.82 -14.20 -14.35
N VAL A 225 -8.46 -15.44 -14.06
CA VAL A 225 -8.56 -15.98 -12.69
C VAL A 225 -7.57 -15.30 -11.73
N PRO A 226 -6.26 -15.19 -12.03
CA PRO A 226 -5.34 -14.41 -11.20
C PRO A 226 -5.76 -12.95 -11.01
N ILE A 227 -6.23 -12.28 -12.07
CA ILE A 227 -6.67 -10.88 -11.99
C ILE A 227 -7.86 -10.75 -11.04
N MET A 228 -8.86 -11.60 -11.18
CA MET A 228 -10.03 -11.62 -10.29
C MET A 228 -9.61 -11.85 -8.83
N VAL A 229 -8.74 -12.83 -8.56
CA VAL A 229 -8.24 -13.12 -7.21
C VAL A 229 -7.50 -11.93 -6.63
N LEU A 230 -6.62 -11.27 -7.41
CA LEU A 230 -5.93 -10.07 -6.97
C LEU A 230 -6.88 -8.91 -6.65
N MET A 231 -7.97 -8.76 -7.43
CA MET A 231 -9.01 -7.77 -7.14
C MET A 231 -9.70 -8.07 -5.81
N LEU A 232 -10.09 -9.33 -5.55
CA LEU A 232 -10.69 -9.73 -4.28
C LEU A 232 -9.74 -9.50 -3.10
N PHE A 233 -8.46 -9.78 -3.26
CA PHE A 233 -7.45 -9.49 -2.25
C PHE A 233 -7.29 -7.99 -2.00
N ALA A 234 -7.21 -7.19 -3.07
CA ALA A 234 -7.07 -5.75 -2.96
C ALA A 234 -8.31 -5.10 -2.32
N ILE A 235 -9.51 -5.52 -2.71
CA ILE A 235 -10.76 -5.06 -2.08
C ILE A 235 -10.71 -5.29 -0.58
N THR A 236 -10.39 -6.52 -0.15
CA THR A 236 -10.32 -6.84 1.28
C THR A 236 -9.31 -5.97 2.00
N ILE A 237 -8.06 -5.97 1.56
CA ILE A 237 -6.98 -5.31 2.29
C ILE A 237 -7.14 -3.77 2.29
N VAL A 238 -7.51 -3.17 1.18
CA VAL A 238 -7.72 -1.71 1.12
C VAL A 238 -8.91 -1.30 1.97
N LEU A 239 -10.06 -1.99 1.83
CA LEU A 239 -11.24 -1.61 2.59
C LEU A 239 -11.05 -1.85 4.09
N THR A 240 -10.46 -2.98 4.50
CA THR A 240 -10.36 -3.31 5.91
C THR A 240 -9.33 -2.47 6.64
N PHE A 241 -8.19 -2.16 6.01
CA PHE A 241 -7.25 -1.17 6.54
C PHE A 241 -7.95 0.18 6.72
N ALA A 242 -8.55 0.68 5.65
CA ALA A 242 -9.24 1.96 5.64
C ALA A 242 -10.37 2.03 6.66
N LEU A 243 -11.22 1.01 6.73
CA LEU A 243 -12.32 0.96 7.68
C LEU A 243 -11.83 0.99 9.12
N VAL A 244 -10.77 0.27 9.43
CA VAL A 244 -10.27 0.16 10.81
C VAL A 244 -9.37 1.33 11.17
N ALA A 245 -8.39 1.66 10.31
CA ALA A 245 -7.41 2.69 10.62
C ALA A 245 -7.94 4.11 10.40
N ASP A 246 -8.74 4.33 9.34
CA ASP A 246 -9.11 5.68 8.90
C ASP A 246 -10.52 6.09 9.32
N ILE A 247 -11.48 5.18 9.27
CA ILE A 247 -12.90 5.54 9.38
C ILE A 247 -13.45 5.26 10.78
N LEU A 248 -13.02 4.16 11.40
CA LEU A 248 -13.57 3.73 12.69
C LEU A 248 -13.37 4.78 13.80
N GLY A 249 -12.20 5.44 13.82
CA GLY A 249 -11.94 6.53 14.76
C GLY A 249 -12.90 7.70 14.58
N PRO A 250 -12.88 8.42 13.45
CA PRO A 250 -13.74 9.59 13.22
C PRO A 250 -15.24 9.32 13.38
N TYR A 251 -15.73 8.16 12.94
CA TYR A 251 -17.16 7.88 12.93
C TYR A 251 -17.67 7.26 14.23
N GLU A 252 -16.94 6.30 14.80
CA GLU A 252 -17.45 5.48 15.89
C GLU A 252 -16.76 5.72 17.22
N TYR A 253 -15.48 6.10 17.17
CA TYR A 253 -14.64 6.31 18.36
C TYR A 253 -13.85 7.63 18.29
N PRO A 254 -14.49 8.81 18.19
CA PRO A 254 -13.80 10.10 17.97
C PRO A 254 -12.70 10.40 19.00
N LYS A 255 -12.89 9.95 20.24
CA LYS A 255 -11.88 10.06 21.32
C LYS A 255 -10.59 9.29 21.02
N TYR A 256 -10.66 8.27 20.17
CA TYR A 256 -9.55 7.36 19.86
C TYR A 256 -9.10 7.45 18.41
N THR A 257 -9.48 8.50 17.68
CA THR A 257 -9.14 8.70 16.25
C THR A 257 -7.65 8.56 15.96
N SER A 258 -6.77 9.04 16.83
CA SER A 258 -5.32 8.88 16.66
C SER A 258 -4.78 7.56 17.23
N LEU A 259 -5.43 7.03 18.28
CA LEU A 259 -4.96 5.82 18.96
C LEU A 259 -5.20 4.55 18.13
N ILE A 260 -6.32 4.46 17.42
CA ILE A 260 -6.66 3.29 16.60
C ILE A 260 -5.64 3.08 15.48
N PRO A 261 -5.35 4.06 14.60
CA PRO A 261 -4.34 3.89 13.56
C PRO A 261 -2.92 3.72 14.14
N PHE A 262 -2.62 4.29 15.30
CA PHE A 262 -1.36 4.04 15.99
C PHE A 262 -1.17 2.57 16.36
N ILE A 263 -2.15 1.98 17.05
CA ILE A 263 -2.09 0.58 17.50
C ILE A 263 -2.07 -0.36 16.30
N TYR A 264 -2.91 -0.08 15.31
CA TYR A 264 -3.03 -0.91 14.11
C TYR A 264 -1.75 -0.86 13.28
N GLY A 265 -1.27 0.33 12.93
CA GLY A 265 -0.05 0.52 12.16
C GLY A 265 1.22 0.03 12.87
N LEU A 266 1.31 0.22 14.20
CA LEU A 266 2.42 -0.35 14.99
C LEU A 266 2.38 -1.87 14.99
N GLY A 267 1.17 -2.45 15.14
CA GLY A 267 0.96 -3.89 15.07
C GLY A 267 1.40 -4.45 13.71
N GLU A 268 0.90 -3.87 12.61
CA GLU A 268 1.28 -4.26 11.26
C GLU A 268 2.79 -4.10 11.03
N ALA A 269 3.40 -2.99 11.45
CA ALA A 269 4.84 -2.76 11.31
C ALA A 269 5.67 -3.85 12.02
N VAL A 270 5.33 -4.20 13.26
CA VAL A 270 6.01 -5.25 14.02
C VAL A 270 5.81 -6.63 13.38
N PHE A 271 4.58 -6.95 13.00
CA PHE A 271 4.27 -8.23 12.37
C PHE A 271 4.87 -8.38 10.97
N GLY A 272 4.99 -7.29 10.20
CA GLY A 272 5.67 -7.31 8.91
C GLY A 272 7.13 -7.78 9.01
N TYR A 273 7.87 -7.34 10.05
CA TYR A 273 9.20 -7.87 10.31
C TYR A 273 9.19 -9.35 10.69
N ALA A 274 8.19 -9.81 11.46
CA ALA A 274 8.05 -11.23 11.79
C ALA A 274 7.74 -12.07 10.54
N ILE A 275 6.92 -11.57 9.63
CA ILE A 275 6.56 -12.22 8.37
C ILE A 275 7.79 -12.46 7.48
N LEU A 276 8.79 -11.57 7.49
CA LEU A 276 10.04 -11.75 6.73
C LEU A 276 10.77 -13.06 7.05
N VAL A 277 10.57 -13.63 8.24
CA VAL A 277 11.22 -14.88 8.65
C VAL A 277 10.69 -16.08 7.87
N PHE A 278 9.41 -16.09 7.54
CA PHE A 278 8.75 -17.26 6.94
C PHE A 278 8.10 -17.01 5.57
N VAL A 279 8.00 -15.77 5.10
CA VAL A 279 7.32 -15.42 3.85
C VAL A 279 7.84 -16.18 2.61
N ASP A 280 9.13 -16.47 2.55
CA ASP A 280 9.72 -17.25 1.46
C ASP A 280 9.90 -18.75 1.79
N ARG A 281 9.28 -19.22 2.89
CA ARG A 281 9.25 -20.64 3.28
C ARG A 281 7.88 -21.28 3.08
N ILE A 282 6.83 -20.45 3.11
CA ILE A 282 5.44 -20.89 2.93
C ILE A 282 5.01 -20.50 1.52
N GLY A 283 4.40 -21.43 0.78
CA GLY A 283 3.87 -21.16 -0.56
C GLY A 283 2.81 -20.06 -0.53
N ARG A 284 2.79 -19.22 -1.57
CA ARG A 284 1.86 -18.07 -1.68
C ARG A 284 0.40 -18.49 -1.59
N ARG A 285 0.06 -19.67 -2.08
CA ARG A 285 -1.30 -20.24 -2.01
C ARG A 285 -1.73 -20.48 -0.56
N MET A 286 -0.90 -21.14 0.25
CA MET A 286 -1.19 -21.40 1.66
C MET A 286 -1.16 -20.12 2.48
N LEU A 287 -0.18 -19.26 2.22
CA LEU A 287 -0.04 -17.97 2.90
C LEU A 287 -1.30 -17.10 2.72
N SER A 288 -1.91 -17.10 1.53
CA SER A 288 -3.17 -16.36 1.28
C SER A 288 -4.33 -16.92 2.12
N VAL A 289 -4.46 -18.24 2.21
CA VAL A 289 -5.52 -18.85 3.05
C VAL A 289 -5.34 -18.48 4.52
N MET A 290 -4.11 -18.56 5.04
CA MET A 290 -3.81 -18.17 6.42
C MET A 290 -4.19 -16.71 6.70
N ALA A 291 -3.82 -15.79 5.80
CA ALA A 291 -4.11 -14.37 5.94
C ALA A 291 -5.61 -14.08 5.96
N TYR A 292 -6.31 -14.48 4.92
CA TYR A 292 -7.70 -14.09 4.74
C TYR A 292 -8.68 -14.89 5.60
N ALA A 293 -8.39 -16.16 5.93
CA ALA A 293 -9.18 -16.91 6.90
C ALA A 293 -9.01 -16.35 8.32
N GLY A 294 -7.77 -16.10 8.74
CA GLY A 294 -7.48 -15.52 10.05
C GLY A 294 -8.05 -14.12 10.20
N GLY A 295 -7.93 -13.27 9.17
CA GLY A 295 -8.52 -11.94 9.14
C GLY A 295 -10.06 -11.97 9.24
N THR A 296 -10.72 -12.87 8.49
CA THR A 296 -12.17 -13.05 8.57
C THR A 296 -12.61 -13.48 9.97
N VAL A 297 -11.93 -14.46 10.55
CA VAL A 297 -12.25 -14.94 11.92
C VAL A 297 -12.01 -13.85 12.95
N SER A 298 -10.85 -13.18 12.90
CA SER A 298 -10.54 -12.11 13.86
C SER A 298 -11.53 -10.95 13.78
N MET A 299 -11.96 -10.58 12.57
CA MET A 299 -12.97 -9.52 12.39
C MET A 299 -14.35 -9.98 12.87
N ALA A 300 -14.74 -11.23 12.63
CA ALA A 300 -16.00 -11.76 13.16
C ALA A 300 -16.06 -11.74 14.71
N VAL A 301 -14.92 -11.89 15.38
CA VAL A 301 -14.85 -11.81 16.86
C VAL A 301 -15.17 -10.38 17.36
N PHE A 302 -14.94 -9.33 16.57
CA PHE A 302 -15.39 -7.98 16.93
C PHE A 302 -16.91 -7.88 17.08
N LEU A 303 -17.69 -8.70 16.36
CA LEU A 303 -19.15 -8.75 16.55
C LEU A 303 -19.51 -9.26 17.94
N LEU A 304 -18.77 -10.25 18.45
CA LEU A 304 -18.96 -10.75 19.83
C LEU A 304 -18.54 -9.69 20.85
N TYR A 305 -17.45 -8.95 20.60
CA TYR A 305 -17.04 -7.82 21.45
C TYR A 305 -18.18 -6.81 21.61
N ILE A 306 -18.83 -6.42 20.52
CA ILE A 306 -19.92 -5.44 20.55
C ILE A 306 -21.16 -6.04 21.20
N TYR A 307 -21.52 -7.27 20.86
CA TYR A 307 -22.70 -7.96 21.42
C TYR A 307 -22.64 -8.08 22.93
N PHE A 308 -21.50 -8.50 23.47
CA PHE A 308 -21.28 -8.65 24.91
C PHE A 308 -20.88 -7.36 25.63
N ARG A 309 -20.74 -6.23 24.90
CA ARG A 309 -20.30 -4.93 25.43
C ARG A 309 -19.03 -5.03 26.26
N LEU A 310 -18.04 -5.73 25.75
CA LEU A 310 -16.77 -5.95 26.45
C LEU A 310 -16.00 -4.62 26.62
N PRO A 311 -15.06 -4.53 27.60
CA PRO A 311 -14.28 -3.32 27.83
C PRO A 311 -13.34 -3.01 26.66
N PHE A 312 -12.93 -1.72 26.53
CA PHE A 312 -12.11 -1.23 25.44
C PHE A 312 -10.74 -1.96 25.31
N ASP A 313 -10.17 -2.47 26.41
CA ASP A 313 -8.94 -3.25 26.37
C ASP A 313 -9.06 -4.51 25.50
N VAL A 314 -10.24 -5.14 25.49
CA VAL A 314 -10.52 -6.29 24.60
C VAL A 314 -10.55 -5.84 23.14
N PHE A 315 -11.10 -4.65 22.85
CA PHE A 315 -11.04 -4.05 21.50
C PHE A 315 -9.60 -3.90 21.04
N VAL A 316 -8.72 -3.36 21.88
CA VAL A 316 -7.29 -3.18 21.56
C VAL A 316 -6.62 -4.52 21.26
N ILE A 317 -6.88 -5.57 22.05
CA ILE A 317 -6.34 -6.92 21.79
C ILE A 317 -6.80 -7.44 20.43
N LEU A 318 -8.10 -7.33 20.14
CA LEU A 318 -8.67 -7.76 18.87
C LEU A 318 -8.09 -6.97 17.69
N LEU A 319 -7.85 -5.68 17.88
CA LEU A 319 -7.22 -4.80 16.88
C LEU A 319 -5.80 -5.29 16.53
N VAL A 320 -4.99 -5.62 17.54
CA VAL A 320 -3.63 -6.15 17.35
C VAL A 320 -3.67 -7.52 16.66
N VAL A 321 -4.60 -8.40 17.04
CA VAL A 321 -4.76 -9.72 16.39
C VAL A 321 -5.17 -9.56 14.93
N ASN A 322 -6.09 -8.62 14.62
CA ASN A 322 -6.50 -8.35 13.25
C ASN A 322 -5.36 -7.73 12.42
N ALA A 323 -4.55 -6.85 13.02
CA ALA A 323 -3.39 -6.25 12.37
C ALA A 323 -2.37 -7.30 11.90
N PHE A 324 -2.17 -8.41 12.63
CA PHE A 324 -1.32 -9.52 12.18
C PHE A 324 -1.82 -10.11 10.85
N PHE A 325 -3.11 -10.39 10.76
CA PHE A 325 -3.70 -10.94 9.54
C PHE A 325 -3.82 -9.89 8.43
N GLY A 326 -4.02 -8.63 8.79
CA GLY A 326 -3.98 -7.48 7.88
C GLY A 326 -2.64 -7.40 7.17
N GLU A 327 -1.55 -7.37 7.92
CA GLU A 327 -0.21 -7.32 7.36
C GLU A 327 0.15 -8.58 6.55
N LEU A 328 -0.29 -9.77 7.00
CA LEU A 328 -0.08 -11.00 6.25
C LEU A 328 -0.81 -10.97 4.89
N GLY A 329 -2.05 -10.47 4.86
CA GLY A 329 -2.82 -10.28 3.63
C GLY A 329 -2.22 -9.22 2.71
N TRP A 330 -1.73 -8.12 3.31
CA TRP A 330 -0.99 -7.08 2.61
C TRP A 330 0.26 -7.66 1.94
N ALA A 331 1.09 -8.37 2.70
CA ALA A 331 2.31 -9.00 2.20
C ALA A 331 2.05 -9.96 1.02
N VAL A 332 1.04 -10.83 1.13
CA VAL A 332 0.64 -11.75 0.05
C VAL A 332 0.24 -10.99 -1.21
N ARG A 333 -0.57 -9.95 -1.08
CA ARG A 333 -1.03 -9.13 -2.20
C ARG A 333 0.15 -8.41 -2.86
N GLU A 334 1.02 -7.78 -2.07
CA GLU A 334 2.18 -7.01 -2.57
C GLU A 334 3.17 -7.88 -3.34
N ILE A 335 3.29 -9.14 -2.98
CA ILE A 335 4.13 -10.09 -3.71
C ILE A 335 3.42 -10.56 -5.00
N LEU A 336 2.17 -11.00 -4.89
CA LEU A 336 1.46 -11.60 -6.02
C LEU A 336 1.13 -10.60 -7.13
N GLN A 337 0.81 -9.35 -6.79
CA GLN A 337 0.45 -8.34 -7.80
C GLN A 337 1.52 -8.19 -8.87
N PRO A 338 2.80 -7.87 -8.57
CA PRO A 338 3.78 -7.74 -9.62
C PRO A 338 4.26 -9.09 -10.20
N GLU A 339 4.09 -10.21 -9.48
CA GLU A 339 4.48 -11.54 -9.99
C GLU A 339 3.53 -12.09 -11.06
N LEU A 340 2.26 -11.69 -11.03
CA LEU A 340 1.23 -12.24 -11.91
C LEU A 340 1.01 -11.44 -13.20
N PHE A 341 1.57 -10.23 -13.31
CA PHE A 341 1.51 -9.43 -14.52
C PHE A 341 2.83 -9.46 -15.29
N VAL A 342 2.74 -9.54 -16.61
CA VAL A 342 3.91 -9.44 -17.51
C VAL A 342 4.49 -8.03 -17.50
N THR A 343 5.81 -7.91 -17.72
CA THR A 343 6.54 -6.62 -17.64
C THR A 343 5.91 -5.51 -18.48
N ARG A 344 5.37 -5.83 -19.66
CA ARG A 344 4.72 -4.89 -20.58
C ARG A 344 3.50 -4.18 -19.99
N TYR A 345 2.75 -4.85 -19.13
CA TYR A 345 1.48 -4.37 -18.55
C TYR A 345 1.48 -4.40 -17.01
N ARG A 346 2.66 -4.49 -16.39
CA ARG A 346 2.74 -4.69 -14.93
C ARG A 346 2.22 -3.49 -14.16
N GLY A 347 2.59 -2.28 -14.56
CA GLY A 347 2.09 -1.05 -13.95
C GLY A 347 0.58 -0.89 -14.14
N LEU A 348 0.08 -1.09 -15.35
CA LEU A 348 -1.36 -1.06 -15.64
C LEU A 348 -2.13 -2.14 -14.88
N GLY A 349 -1.58 -3.36 -14.79
CA GLY A 349 -2.21 -4.47 -14.08
C GLY A 349 -2.34 -4.19 -12.58
N ILE A 350 -1.28 -3.74 -11.93
CA ILE A 350 -1.29 -3.33 -10.52
C ILE A 350 -2.30 -2.18 -10.33
N ALA A 351 -2.24 -1.17 -11.18
CA ALA A 351 -3.13 -0.01 -11.13
C ALA A 351 -4.61 -0.39 -11.26
N THR A 352 -4.94 -1.32 -12.17
CA THR A 352 -6.33 -1.78 -12.37
C THR A 352 -6.86 -2.49 -11.12
N VAL A 353 -6.08 -3.42 -10.54
CA VAL A 353 -6.45 -4.14 -9.33
C VAL A 353 -6.72 -3.18 -8.17
N ARG A 354 -5.83 -2.21 -7.96
CA ARG A 354 -5.97 -1.20 -6.91
C ARG A 354 -7.07 -0.20 -7.19
N GLY A 355 -7.26 0.18 -8.45
CA GLY A 355 -8.31 1.10 -8.86
C GLY A 355 -9.70 0.62 -8.48
N VAL A 356 -9.98 -0.69 -8.62
CA VAL A 356 -11.24 -1.29 -8.15
C VAL A 356 -11.39 -1.16 -6.64
N ALA A 357 -10.33 -1.47 -5.88
CA ALA A 357 -10.36 -1.41 -4.42
C ALA A 357 -10.55 0.02 -3.89
N TYR A 358 -9.80 1.01 -4.40
CA TYR A 358 -9.95 2.41 -3.99
C TYR A 358 -11.30 3.00 -4.39
N SER A 359 -11.87 2.60 -5.55
CA SER A 359 -13.22 3.02 -5.93
C SER A 359 -14.27 2.53 -4.93
N LEU A 360 -14.18 1.27 -4.52
CA LEU A 360 -15.07 0.71 -3.49
C LEU A 360 -14.83 1.34 -2.12
N TYR A 361 -13.59 1.67 -1.78
CA TYR A 361 -13.27 2.40 -0.55
C TYR A 361 -13.95 3.78 -0.53
N ILE A 362 -13.85 4.57 -1.59
CA ILE A 362 -14.53 5.86 -1.70
C ILE A 362 -16.05 5.68 -1.49
N ILE A 363 -16.66 4.71 -2.16
CA ILE A 363 -18.09 4.42 -2.01
C ILE A 363 -18.42 4.05 -0.56
N SER A 364 -17.56 3.24 0.10
CA SER A 364 -17.79 2.79 1.47
C SER A 364 -17.76 3.94 2.48
N ILE A 365 -16.95 4.97 2.28
CA ILE A 365 -16.91 6.17 3.14
C ILE A 365 -18.30 6.81 3.20
N PHE A 366 -18.95 6.98 2.06
CA PHE A 366 -20.31 7.54 2.01
C PHE A 366 -21.36 6.57 2.56
N ALA A 367 -21.27 5.28 2.21
CA ALA A 367 -22.26 4.27 2.58
C ALA A 367 -22.26 3.94 4.08
N LEU A 368 -21.10 4.07 4.74
CA LEU A 368 -20.94 3.74 6.16
C LEU A 368 -21.11 4.95 7.08
N SER A 369 -21.26 6.14 6.53
CA SER A 369 -21.51 7.34 7.32
C SER A 369 -22.86 7.24 8.05
N GLY A 370 -22.83 7.30 9.38
CA GLY A 370 -24.02 7.29 10.23
C GLY A 370 -24.66 5.92 10.48
N ILE A 371 -24.03 4.81 10.08
CA ILE A 371 -24.51 3.47 10.46
C ILE A 371 -24.02 3.11 11.86
N SER A 372 -24.69 2.15 12.52
CA SER A 372 -24.26 1.69 13.85
C SER A 372 -22.94 0.93 13.79
N VAL A 373 -22.16 0.98 14.89
CA VAL A 373 -20.89 0.21 15.05
C VAL A 373 -21.09 -1.27 14.73
N TYR A 374 -22.21 -1.85 15.13
CA TYR A 374 -22.52 -3.25 14.84
C TYR A 374 -22.63 -3.52 13.34
N ASN A 375 -23.38 -2.71 12.60
CA ASN A 375 -23.50 -2.84 11.14
C ASN A 375 -22.17 -2.56 10.43
N TYR A 376 -21.37 -1.64 10.97
CA TYR A 376 -20.03 -1.35 10.49
C TYR A 376 -19.13 -2.59 10.58
N MET A 377 -19.14 -3.30 11.70
CA MET A 377 -18.36 -4.53 11.89
C MET A 377 -18.89 -5.70 11.06
N ILE A 378 -20.20 -5.77 10.79
CA ILE A 378 -20.75 -6.73 9.80
C ILE A 378 -20.16 -6.45 8.42
N PHE A 379 -20.13 -5.20 7.99
CA PHE A 379 -19.58 -4.81 6.70
C PHE A 379 -18.09 -5.15 6.61
N ALA A 380 -17.29 -4.84 7.65
CA ALA A 380 -15.87 -5.16 7.71
C ALA A 380 -15.63 -6.68 7.66
N THR A 381 -16.47 -7.48 8.35
CA THR A 381 -16.41 -8.94 8.30
C THR A 381 -16.75 -9.47 6.89
N ALA A 382 -17.75 -8.88 6.24
CA ALA A 382 -18.10 -9.22 4.87
C ALA A 382 -16.95 -8.87 3.90
N ALA A 383 -16.30 -7.72 4.07
CA ALA A 383 -15.14 -7.33 3.28
C ALA A 383 -13.96 -8.32 3.44
N TRP A 384 -13.70 -8.82 4.67
CA TRP A 384 -12.72 -9.88 4.88
C TRP A 384 -13.11 -11.21 4.20
N SER A 385 -14.39 -11.54 4.20
CA SER A 385 -14.92 -12.76 3.56
C SER A 385 -14.72 -12.75 2.04
N VAL A 386 -14.69 -11.57 1.41
CA VAL A 386 -14.36 -11.42 -0.02
C VAL A 386 -12.95 -11.94 -0.32
N GLY A 387 -11.96 -11.57 0.49
CA GLY A 387 -10.59 -12.07 0.35
C GLY A 387 -10.47 -13.56 0.67
N LEU A 388 -11.25 -14.06 1.64
CA LEU A 388 -11.30 -15.50 1.93
C LEU A 388 -11.81 -16.29 0.71
N ILE A 389 -12.85 -15.83 0.04
CA ILE A 389 -13.32 -16.43 -1.21
C ILE A 389 -12.18 -16.41 -2.26
N GLY A 390 -11.53 -15.28 -2.43
CA GLY A 390 -10.36 -15.15 -3.32
C GLY A 390 -9.25 -16.15 -2.98
N SER A 391 -8.93 -16.32 -1.68
CA SER A 391 -7.88 -17.23 -1.24
C SER A 391 -8.22 -18.71 -1.49
N ILE A 392 -9.47 -19.10 -1.30
CA ILE A 392 -9.96 -20.47 -1.62
C ILE A 392 -9.87 -20.73 -3.13
N VAL A 393 -10.27 -19.74 -3.96
CA VAL A 393 -10.14 -19.85 -5.42
C VAL A 393 -8.66 -19.95 -5.82
N TRP A 394 -7.79 -19.12 -5.22
CA TRP A 394 -6.35 -19.16 -5.50
C TRP A 394 -5.71 -20.48 -5.05
N TYR A 395 -6.08 -20.98 -3.89
CA TYR A 395 -5.59 -22.25 -3.40
C TYR A 395 -5.98 -23.42 -4.32
N SER A 396 -7.21 -23.43 -4.83
CA SER A 396 -7.74 -24.54 -5.66
C SER A 396 -7.32 -24.45 -7.13
N LYS A 397 -7.37 -23.25 -7.74
CA LYS A 397 -7.19 -23.03 -9.18
C LYS A 397 -5.93 -22.25 -9.56
N GLY A 398 -5.28 -21.60 -8.58
CA GLY A 398 -4.06 -20.85 -8.79
C GLY A 398 -2.82 -21.73 -8.90
N TYR A 399 -1.71 -21.11 -9.23
CA TYR A 399 -0.39 -21.77 -9.28
C TYR A 399 0.56 -21.13 -8.25
N GLU A 400 1.55 -21.91 -7.82
CA GLU A 400 2.54 -21.42 -6.89
C GLU A 400 3.57 -20.53 -7.60
N THR A 401 3.81 -19.33 -7.05
CA THR A 401 4.78 -18.37 -7.62
C THR A 401 6.08 -18.30 -6.82
N LEU A 402 6.12 -18.91 -5.64
CA LEU A 402 7.33 -18.94 -4.81
C LEU A 402 8.51 -19.52 -5.59
N ASN A 403 9.63 -18.78 -5.58
CA ASN A 403 10.87 -19.15 -6.30
C ASN A 403 10.70 -19.32 -7.82
N ARG A 404 9.70 -18.69 -8.41
CA ARG A 404 9.53 -18.67 -9.88
C ARG A 404 9.97 -17.35 -10.46
N SER A 405 10.55 -17.43 -11.65
CA SER A 405 10.86 -16.27 -12.45
C SER A 405 9.61 -15.61 -12.98
N ILE A 406 9.61 -14.28 -13.06
CA ILE A 406 8.51 -13.48 -13.62
C ILE A 406 8.77 -13.15 -15.09
N SER A 407 7.69 -12.98 -15.85
CA SER A 407 7.71 -12.59 -17.28
C SER A 407 7.66 -11.09 -17.49
#